data_8a33c4fe392a08731b7d63eb3abdabe5
#
_entry.id   8a33c4fe392a08731b7d63eb3abdabe5
#
_cell.length_a   1.000
_cell.length_b   1.000
_cell.length_c   1.000
_cell.angle_alpha   90.00
_cell.angle_beta   90.00
_cell.angle_gamma   90.00
#
_symmetry.space_group_name_H-M   'P 1'
#
loop_
_entity.id
_entity.type
_entity.pdbx_description
1 polymer ?
#
loop_
_entity_poly.entity_id
_entity_poly.type
_entity_poly.pdbx_seq_one_letter_code
_entity_poly.pdbx_strand_id
1 'polypeptide(L)'
;MRSITNLTLGALLCFFAVATAATARRTEIRMADYGIVPGTGQDLTPALNRALAAIKAAEGGGRNVTLSFEPGQYHFHGAQAARKTYYVSNHDQNQPKPTVFVLEGWDGLTVEGNGAEFLFHGRLIPFALNGTTDCTLRHFSIDFVQPQIAQAEVVESSAAGGTTLRVAPWVNYRVMEDGGLETYGEDWANRLVSAIAFERDTRHIVYNTGDLGLNTAGVEDLGDRRVRLPRWHDGRLVPGTVLALRSWQRPAPGIFLNECRDTRIENVKVHYADGMGLLAQRCTNVTLEKFGVCLRGSDDPRYFTTQADATHFSQCRGHIRSNGGLYEHMMDDAINIHGVYLRVKERRDDYTVLASYEHGQTWGFAWGDPGDEVQFIRSRTMETAGAVNRIAAIEPAGQAGVTGAKAFVIRMEQPLDSAIAGGEAFGIENLTWTPTVEFRHNVVRNNRARGALFSSPRRTVVEDNLFDHTSGTAILLCGDCNGWYESGACRDLLIRRNTFINALTSMYQFTNAVISIYPEIPDLEQQKAYFHGGKRGAIRIEDNTFEAFDAPLLYAKSVDGLVFKDNVLRTNNDYRPFHWNKQRVTLERVARAEIDETYKKR
;
A
#
# COMPACT_ATOMS: atom_id res chain seq x y z
N MET A 1 66.80 23.44 50.71
CA MET A 1 66.77 23.58 49.25
C MET A 1 66.02 22.40 48.65
N ARG A 2 64.78 22.50 48.40
CA ARG A 2 64.00 21.68 47.45
C ARG A 2 62.65 22.40 47.26
N SER A 3 62.48 22.92 46.06
CA SER A 3 61.27 23.58 45.56
C SER A 3 60.15 22.55 45.38
N ILE A 4 58.97 22.83 45.89
CA ILE A 4 57.74 22.07 45.65
C ILE A 4 56.88 22.91 44.74
N THR A 5 56.70 22.47 43.49
CA THR A 5 55.80 23.06 42.48
C THR A 5 54.39 22.52 42.69
N ASN A 6 53.47 23.41 42.99
CA ASN A 6 52.03 23.09 43.06
C ASN A 6 51.44 23.02 41.64
N LEU A 7 50.87 21.85 41.28
CA LEU A 7 50.00 21.67 40.13
C LEU A 7 48.57 21.91 40.55
N THR A 8 47.98 23.00 40.09
CA THR A 8 46.53 23.25 40.20
C THR A 8 45.81 22.54 39.08
N LEU A 9 44.98 21.53 39.40
CA LEU A 9 44.13 20.82 38.47
C LEU A 9 42.82 21.63 38.31
N GLY A 10 42.67 22.30 37.16
CA GLY A 10 41.43 22.97 36.75
C GLY A 10 40.38 21.98 36.25
N ALA A 11 39.34 21.72 37.01
CA ALA A 11 38.20 20.94 36.55
C ALA A 11 37.31 21.79 35.64
N LEU A 12 37.28 21.49 34.38
CA LEU A 12 36.39 22.08 33.40
C LEU A 12 35.02 21.37 33.49
N LEU A 13 34.05 21.98 34.17
CA LEU A 13 32.64 21.51 34.18
C LEU A 13 31.98 21.92 32.88
N CYS A 14 31.82 20.98 31.95
CA CYS A 14 30.95 21.12 30.80
C CYS A 14 29.49 20.97 31.23
N PHE A 15 28.77 22.08 31.36
CA PHE A 15 27.31 22.06 31.45
C PHE A 15 26.71 21.68 30.10
N PHE A 16 26.27 20.42 29.95
CA PHE A 16 25.34 20.08 28.90
C PHE A 16 23.96 20.66 29.24
N ALA A 17 23.60 21.79 28.64
CA ALA A 17 22.23 22.25 28.63
C ALA A 17 21.42 21.28 27.77
N VAL A 18 20.71 20.34 28.40
CA VAL A 18 19.63 19.59 27.76
C VAL A 18 18.51 20.61 27.53
N ALA A 19 18.43 21.16 26.32
CA ALA A 19 17.26 21.90 25.89
C ALA A 19 16.09 20.93 25.82
N THR A 20 15.28 20.85 26.89
CA THR A 20 13.95 20.28 26.82
C THR A 20 13.14 21.17 25.90
N ALA A 21 12.92 20.74 24.65
CA ALA A 21 11.95 21.34 23.79
C ALA A 21 10.60 21.31 24.52
N ALA A 22 10.14 22.44 25.00
CA ALA A 22 8.80 22.57 25.55
C ALA A 22 7.85 22.22 24.41
N THR A 23 7.18 21.07 24.49
CA THR A 23 6.10 20.71 23.58
C THR A 23 5.07 21.82 23.66
N ALA A 24 4.91 22.57 22.59
CA ALA A 24 3.88 23.62 22.51
C ALA A 24 2.53 22.99 22.89
N ARG A 25 1.85 23.58 23.88
CA ARG A 25 0.56 23.09 24.35
C ARG A 25 -0.44 23.18 23.21
N ARG A 26 -1.00 22.04 22.76
CA ARG A 26 -2.05 22.01 21.72
C ARG A 26 -3.36 22.51 22.31
N THR A 27 -4.06 23.37 21.56
CA THR A 27 -5.41 23.82 21.91
C THR A 27 -6.39 22.68 21.67
N GLU A 28 -7.08 22.24 22.70
CA GLU A 28 -8.12 21.20 22.54
C GLU A 28 -9.45 21.86 22.18
N ILE A 29 -10.07 21.35 21.10
CA ILE A 29 -11.34 21.80 20.57
C ILE A 29 -12.29 20.62 20.53
N ARG A 30 -13.36 20.70 21.30
CA ARG A 30 -14.41 19.70 21.32
C ARG A 30 -15.29 19.89 20.08
N MET A 31 -15.39 18.86 19.25
CA MET A 31 -16.20 18.92 18.02
C MET A 31 -17.69 19.04 18.31
N ALA A 32 -18.13 18.60 19.49
CA ALA A 32 -19.50 18.80 19.98
C ALA A 32 -19.90 20.29 20.09
N ASP A 33 -18.94 21.18 20.40
CA ASP A 33 -19.18 22.62 20.49
C ASP A 33 -19.50 23.27 19.11
N TYR A 34 -19.23 22.52 18.04
CA TYR A 34 -19.58 22.88 16.64
C TYR A 34 -20.80 22.10 16.11
N GLY A 35 -21.54 21.42 17.02
CA GLY A 35 -22.71 20.62 16.65
C GLY A 35 -22.38 19.27 16.00
N ILE A 36 -21.13 18.81 16.10
CA ILE A 36 -20.69 17.51 15.60
C ILE A 36 -20.72 16.52 16.75
N VAL A 37 -21.88 15.90 16.95
CA VAL A 37 -22.19 14.98 18.06
C VAL A 37 -22.53 13.59 17.52
N PRO A 38 -22.16 12.51 18.26
CA PRO A 38 -22.42 11.14 17.82
C PRO A 38 -23.88 10.74 17.92
N GLY A 39 -24.27 9.66 17.24
CA GLY A 39 -25.55 8.97 17.38
C GLY A 39 -26.75 9.70 16.81
N THR A 40 -26.59 10.79 16.08
CA THR A 40 -27.71 11.55 15.49
C THR A 40 -28.30 10.90 14.24
N GLY A 41 -27.53 10.06 13.54
CA GLY A 41 -27.86 9.51 12.23
C GLY A 41 -27.96 10.56 11.12
N GLN A 42 -27.66 11.82 11.38
CA GLN A 42 -27.71 12.93 10.41
C GLN A 42 -26.39 13.07 9.68
N ASP A 43 -26.43 13.67 8.47
CA ASP A 43 -25.23 14.08 7.75
C ASP A 43 -24.50 15.23 8.46
N LEU A 44 -23.33 14.92 9.01
CA LEU A 44 -22.49 15.89 9.72
C LEU A 44 -21.48 16.59 8.79
N THR A 45 -21.42 16.25 7.51
CA THR A 45 -20.47 16.82 6.55
C THR A 45 -20.55 18.36 6.46
N PRO A 46 -21.73 18.99 6.37
CA PRO A 46 -21.81 20.46 6.33
C PRO A 46 -21.33 21.13 7.62
N ALA A 47 -21.62 20.52 8.78
CA ALA A 47 -21.15 21.03 10.07
C ALA A 47 -19.63 20.91 10.19
N LEU A 48 -19.07 19.77 9.79
CA LEU A 48 -17.61 19.55 9.78
C LEU A 48 -16.90 20.54 8.87
N ASN A 49 -17.39 20.77 7.65
CA ASN A 49 -16.78 21.73 6.72
C ASN A 49 -16.71 23.15 7.33
N ARG A 50 -17.80 23.59 7.98
CA ARG A 50 -17.82 24.91 8.66
C ARG A 50 -16.90 24.96 9.86
N ALA A 51 -16.87 23.89 10.67
CA ALA A 51 -16.03 23.79 11.84
C ALA A 51 -14.53 23.85 11.47
N LEU A 52 -14.08 23.03 10.53
CA LEU A 52 -12.68 23.01 10.08
C LEU A 52 -12.24 24.37 9.54
N ALA A 53 -13.07 25.05 8.74
CA ALA A 53 -12.77 26.37 8.23
C ALA A 53 -12.68 27.43 9.35
N ALA A 54 -13.62 27.43 10.29
CA ALA A 54 -13.63 28.36 11.42
C ALA A 54 -12.45 28.16 12.36
N ILE A 55 -12.15 26.91 12.73
CA ILE A 55 -11.03 26.55 13.61
C ILE A 55 -9.70 26.96 12.96
N LYS A 56 -9.52 26.63 11.69
CA LYS A 56 -8.31 26.98 10.96
C LYS A 56 -8.09 28.50 10.88
N ALA A 57 -9.15 29.26 10.72
CA ALA A 57 -9.08 30.73 10.71
C ALA A 57 -8.77 31.32 12.10
N ALA A 58 -9.35 30.76 13.17
CA ALA A 58 -9.16 31.24 14.55
C ALA A 58 -7.79 30.87 15.13
N GLU A 59 -7.31 29.68 14.86
CA GLU A 59 -6.07 29.12 15.46
C GLU A 59 -4.81 29.38 14.60
N GLY A 60 -4.72 30.56 14.03
CA GLY A 60 -3.50 30.99 13.31
C GLY A 60 -3.10 30.10 12.13
N GLY A 61 -4.07 29.63 11.37
CA GLY A 61 -3.86 28.78 10.19
C GLY A 61 -3.85 27.26 10.50
N GLY A 62 -4.38 26.83 11.66
CA GLY A 62 -4.46 25.42 12.05
C GLY A 62 -3.18 24.90 12.73
N ARG A 63 -2.62 25.68 13.65
CA ARG A 63 -1.41 25.29 14.38
C ARG A 63 -1.71 24.77 15.78
N ASN A 64 -1.07 23.66 16.16
CA ASN A 64 -1.12 23.07 17.49
C ASN A 64 -2.54 22.86 18.03
N VAL A 65 -3.40 22.21 17.26
CA VAL A 65 -4.81 21.96 17.56
C VAL A 65 -5.07 20.49 17.74
N THR A 66 -5.90 20.15 18.75
CA THR A 66 -6.50 18.83 18.89
C THR A 66 -7.99 18.93 18.63
N LEU A 67 -8.49 18.27 17.57
CA LEU A 67 -9.91 18.08 17.29
C LEU A 67 -10.37 16.84 18.05
N SER A 68 -11.13 17.03 19.14
CA SER A 68 -11.57 15.97 20.05
C SER A 68 -13.02 15.58 19.77
N PHE A 69 -13.24 14.30 19.44
CA PHE A 69 -14.57 13.71 19.23
C PHE A 69 -14.96 12.88 20.45
N GLU A 70 -16.25 12.76 20.68
CA GLU A 70 -16.80 11.86 21.69
C GLU A 70 -16.96 10.44 21.12
N PRO A 71 -16.97 9.37 21.95
CA PRO A 71 -17.23 8.03 21.48
C PRO A 71 -18.62 7.90 20.83
N GLY A 72 -18.74 7.13 19.75
CA GLY A 72 -20.01 6.85 19.07
C GLY A 72 -19.93 7.03 17.55
N GLN A 73 -21.06 6.91 16.88
CA GLN A 73 -21.16 6.88 15.44
C GLN A 73 -21.44 8.26 14.84
N TYR A 74 -20.69 8.60 13.80
CA TYR A 74 -20.80 9.84 13.04
C TYR A 74 -21.00 9.52 11.56
N HIS A 75 -22.02 10.13 10.93
CA HIS A 75 -22.32 9.92 9.52
C HIS A 75 -21.89 11.10 8.66
N PHE A 76 -21.20 10.80 7.54
CA PHE A 76 -20.72 11.78 6.57
C PHE A 76 -21.08 11.34 5.15
N HIS A 77 -21.61 12.26 4.34
CA HIS A 77 -22.11 11.97 2.99
C HIS A 77 -21.30 12.67 1.89
N GLY A 78 -21.03 11.95 0.81
CA GLY A 78 -20.27 12.44 -0.34
C GLY A 78 -20.94 13.59 -1.08
N ALA A 79 -22.28 13.67 -1.04
CA ALA A 79 -23.03 14.73 -1.68
C ALA A 79 -22.68 16.13 -1.15
N GLN A 80 -22.37 16.23 0.14
CA GLN A 80 -22.02 17.48 0.82
C GLN A 80 -20.52 17.63 1.07
N ALA A 81 -19.71 16.68 0.64
CA ALA A 81 -18.25 16.72 0.79
C ALA A 81 -17.62 17.76 -0.13
N ALA A 82 -16.49 18.33 0.32
CA ALA A 82 -15.74 19.26 -0.48
C ALA A 82 -15.20 18.59 -1.76
N ARG A 83 -15.27 19.28 -2.89
CA ARG A 83 -14.76 18.80 -4.19
C ARG A 83 -13.32 19.23 -4.36
N LYS A 84 -12.37 18.26 -4.28
CA LYS A 84 -10.94 18.53 -4.33
C LYS A 84 -10.31 17.88 -5.56
N THR A 85 -9.33 18.56 -6.16
CA THR A 85 -8.52 18.00 -7.25
C THR A 85 -7.30 17.32 -6.64
N TYR A 86 -7.38 16.00 -6.44
CA TYR A 86 -6.29 15.17 -5.93
C TYR A 86 -5.95 14.06 -6.91
N TYR A 87 -4.75 14.07 -7.45
CA TYR A 87 -4.19 12.96 -8.21
C TYR A 87 -3.52 12.00 -7.24
N VAL A 88 -4.10 10.82 -7.09
CA VAL A 88 -3.71 9.84 -6.08
C VAL A 88 -3.01 8.67 -6.77
N SER A 89 -1.76 8.39 -6.39
CA SER A 89 -0.99 7.28 -6.96
C SER A 89 -1.75 5.96 -6.85
N ASN A 90 -1.67 5.13 -7.89
CA ASN A 90 -2.26 3.79 -7.95
C ASN A 90 -3.80 3.75 -7.75
N HIS A 91 -4.48 4.88 -8.02
CA HIS A 91 -5.93 5.01 -8.00
C HIS A 91 -6.47 5.56 -9.32
N ASP A 92 -7.79 5.47 -9.50
CA ASP A 92 -8.46 6.09 -10.64
C ASP A 92 -8.34 7.61 -10.55
N GLN A 93 -8.01 8.25 -11.67
CA GLN A 93 -7.68 9.68 -11.72
C GLN A 93 -8.88 10.58 -12.02
N ASN A 94 -10.09 10.11 -11.71
CA ASN A 94 -11.32 10.91 -11.86
C ASN A 94 -11.29 12.14 -10.96
N GLN A 95 -11.60 13.30 -11.50
CA GLN A 95 -11.61 14.58 -10.79
C GLN A 95 -12.96 15.30 -10.98
N PRO A 96 -13.40 16.14 -10.02
CA PRO A 96 -12.84 16.27 -8.66
C PRO A 96 -13.26 15.10 -7.75
N LYS A 97 -12.50 14.87 -6.69
CA LYS A 97 -12.81 13.84 -5.67
C LYS A 97 -13.59 14.45 -4.50
N PRO A 98 -14.77 13.92 -4.13
CA PRO A 98 -15.43 14.29 -2.88
C PRO A 98 -14.52 13.93 -1.70
N THR A 99 -14.33 14.85 -0.75
CA THR A 99 -13.44 14.65 0.39
C THR A 99 -14.08 15.23 1.65
N VAL A 100 -14.12 14.46 2.73
CA VAL A 100 -14.82 14.86 3.96
C VAL A 100 -13.89 15.63 4.89
N PHE A 101 -12.86 14.99 5.44
CA PHE A 101 -11.86 15.68 6.27
C PHE A 101 -10.78 16.27 5.37
N VAL A 102 -10.95 17.53 4.95
CA VAL A 102 -9.96 18.26 4.15
C VAL A 102 -8.98 18.97 5.09
N LEU A 103 -7.83 18.36 5.31
CA LEU A 103 -6.81 18.83 6.24
C LEU A 103 -5.57 19.29 5.47
N GLU A 104 -5.64 20.49 4.87
CA GLU A 104 -4.56 21.06 4.04
C GLU A 104 -3.75 22.09 4.82
N GLY A 105 -2.41 21.93 4.83
CA GLY A 105 -1.47 22.89 5.43
C GLY A 105 -1.64 23.06 6.96
N TRP A 106 -2.09 22.03 7.68
CA TRP A 106 -2.12 22.03 9.14
C TRP A 106 -0.74 21.72 9.69
N ASP A 107 -0.42 22.31 10.86
CA ASP A 107 0.84 22.12 11.55
C ASP A 107 0.58 21.79 13.04
N GLY A 108 1.01 20.63 13.51
CA GLY A 108 0.75 20.16 14.87
C GLY A 108 -0.71 19.75 15.13
N LEU A 109 -1.44 19.27 14.10
CA LEU A 109 -2.82 18.82 14.24
C LEU A 109 -2.89 17.44 14.90
N THR A 110 -3.81 17.27 15.85
CA THR A 110 -4.26 15.94 16.30
C THR A 110 -5.76 15.80 16.03
N VAL A 111 -6.14 14.70 15.38
CA VAL A 111 -7.54 14.24 15.36
C VAL A 111 -7.66 13.11 16.37
N GLU A 112 -8.31 13.40 17.50
CA GLU A 112 -8.53 12.47 18.61
C GLU A 112 -9.96 11.97 18.56
N GLY A 113 -10.12 10.67 18.23
CA GLY A 113 -11.44 10.05 18.08
C GLY A 113 -12.06 9.54 19.39
N ASN A 114 -11.24 9.23 20.42
CA ASN A 114 -11.72 8.65 21.68
C ASN A 114 -12.65 7.43 21.52
N GLY A 115 -12.47 6.65 20.45
CA GLY A 115 -13.35 5.53 20.08
C GLY A 115 -14.51 5.90 19.15
N ALA A 116 -14.44 7.04 18.47
CA ALA A 116 -15.42 7.41 17.43
C ALA A 116 -15.41 6.41 16.26
N GLU A 117 -16.58 6.13 15.72
CA GLU A 117 -16.79 5.38 14.49
C GLU A 117 -17.25 6.35 13.39
N PHE A 118 -16.40 6.62 12.42
CA PHE A 118 -16.74 7.48 11.29
C PHE A 118 -17.30 6.62 10.15
N LEU A 119 -18.56 6.81 9.85
CA LEU A 119 -19.33 6.08 8.85
C LEU A 119 -19.58 6.97 7.62
N PHE A 120 -19.08 6.51 6.48
CA PHE A 120 -19.12 7.27 5.24
C PHE A 120 -20.18 6.72 4.27
N HIS A 121 -20.78 7.62 3.50
CA HIS A 121 -21.80 7.32 2.52
C HIS A 121 -21.38 7.87 1.16
N GLY A 122 -21.49 7.03 0.13
CA GLY A 122 -21.13 7.39 -1.23
C GLY A 122 -19.65 7.17 -1.55
N ARG A 123 -19.23 7.66 -2.72
CA ARG A 123 -17.85 7.52 -3.24
C ARG A 123 -17.04 8.75 -2.87
N LEU A 124 -16.14 8.64 -1.90
CA LEU A 124 -15.41 9.78 -1.35
C LEU A 124 -14.07 9.38 -0.72
N ILE A 125 -13.22 10.37 -0.44
CA ILE A 125 -12.05 10.24 0.43
C ILE A 125 -12.47 10.64 1.85
N PRO A 126 -12.42 9.73 2.84
CA PRO A 126 -12.68 10.04 4.25
C PRO A 126 -11.75 11.12 4.80
N PHE A 127 -10.44 10.89 4.74
CA PHE A 127 -9.41 11.78 5.27
C PHE A 127 -8.38 12.12 4.19
N ALA A 128 -8.17 13.40 3.93
CA ALA A 128 -7.07 13.89 3.09
C ALA A 128 -6.23 14.91 3.86
N LEU A 129 -4.97 14.53 4.13
CA LEU A 129 -3.94 15.41 4.66
C LEU A 129 -3.04 15.83 3.49
N ASN A 130 -2.93 17.12 3.23
CA ASN A 130 -2.14 17.64 2.13
C ASN A 130 -1.21 18.78 2.61
N GLY A 131 0.10 18.60 2.45
CA GLY A 131 1.11 19.59 2.90
C GLY A 131 1.07 19.84 4.40
N THR A 132 0.77 18.83 5.23
CA THR A 132 0.71 18.95 6.69
C THR A 132 2.03 18.62 7.35
N THR A 133 2.25 19.14 8.56
CA THR A 133 3.44 18.87 9.38
C THR A 133 3.04 18.50 10.79
N ASP A 134 3.73 17.53 11.42
CA ASP A 134 3.53 17.05 12.80
C ASP A 134 2.05 16.72 13.12
N CYS A 135 1.41 15.92 12.24
CA CYS A 135 0.01 15.57 12.39
C CYS A 135 -0.18 14.17 12.97
N THR A 136 -1.17 14.02 13.85
CA THR A 136 -1.54 12.75 14.47
C THR A 136 -3.02 12.44 14.24
N LEU A 137 -3.33 11.25 13.74
CA LEU A 137 -4.67 10.68 13.70
C LEU A 137 -4.73 9.53 14.70
N ARG A 138 -5.70 9.50 15.61
CA ARG A 138 -5.71 8.43 16.62
C ARG A 138 -7.07 8.10 17.21
N HIS A 139 -7.22 6.84 17.64
CA HIS A 139 -8.31 6.27 18.43
C HIS A 139 -9.69 6.38 17.78
N PHE A 140 -9.80 6.03 16.49
CA PHE A 140 -11.08 5.98 15.77
C PHE A 140 -11.11 4.88 14.72
N SER A 141 -12.28 4.63 14.17
CA SER A 141 -12.45 3.77 13.00
C SER A 141 -13.11 4.47 11.83
N ILE A 142 -12.80 3.96 10.63
CA ILE A 142 -13.36 4.37 9.34
C ILE A 142 -14.11 3.19 8.76
N ASP A 143 -15.35 3.40 8.37
CA ASP A 143 -16.12 2.39 7.63
C ASP A 143 -17.10 3.05 6.66
N PHE A 144 -17.61 2.26 5.73
CA PHE A 144 -18.64 2.69 4.78
C PHE A 144 -19.93 1.91 5.02
N VAL A 145 -21.04 2.63 5.06
CA VAL A 145 -22.37 2.01 5.26
C VAL A 145 -22.71 1.10 4.08
N GLN A 146 -22.26 1.46 2.89
CA GLN A 146 -22.44 0.68 1.67
C GLN A 146 -21.13 0.49 0.91
N PRO A 147 -20.39 -0.62 1.17
CA PRO A 147 -19.20 -0.96 0.41
C PRO A 147 -19.48 -1.19 -1.07
N GLN A 148 -18.55 -0.81 -1.95
CA GLN A 148 -18.62 -1.08 -3.39
C GLN A 148 -18.28 -2.54 -3.74
N ILE A 149 -17.55 -3.24 -2.87
CA ILE A 149 -17.41 -4.70 -2.94
C ILE A 149 -18.73 -5.30 -2.47
N ALA A 150 -19.35 -6.09 -3.32
CA ALA A 150 -20.53 -6.85 -2.96
C ALA A 150 -20.16 -8.22 -2.40
N GLN A 151 -21.09 -8.88 -1.75
CA GLN A 151 -20.91 -10.22 -1.23
C GLN A 151 -22.08 -11.11 -1.56
N ALA A 152 -21.79 -12.35 -1.91
CA ALA A 152 -22.81 -13.37 -2.13
C ALA A 152 -22.29 -14.76 -1.70
N GLU A 153 -23.23 -15.61 -1.31
CA GLU A 153 -22.96 -17.02 -0.99
C GLU A 153 -23.34 -17.91 -2.18
N VAL A 154 -22.51 -18.88 -2.51
CA VAL A 154 -22.82 -19.91 -3.51
C VAL A 154 -23.88 -20.83 -2.94
N VAL A 155 -25.04 -20.90 -3.60
CA VAL A 155 -26.13 -21.82 -3.28
C VAL A 155 -25.91 -23.15 -4.00
N GLU A 156 -25.57 -23.07 -5.30
CA GLU A 156 -25.23 -24.20 -6.14
C GLU A 156 -24.31 -23.77 -7.28
N SER A 157 -23.47 -24.67 -7.76
CA SER A 157 -22.60 -24.44 -8.92
C SER A 157 -22.41 -25.74 -9.70
N SER A 158 -22.69 -25.70 -11.00
CA SER A 158 -22.53 -26.87 -11.88
C SER A 158 -22.24 -26.46 -13.32
N ALA A 159 -21.54 -27.31 -14.06
CA ALA A 159 -21.20 -27.07 -15.47
C ALA A 159 -22.46 -26.94 -16.37
N ALA A 160 -23.53 -27.65 -16.04
CA ALA A 160 -24.77 -27.63 -16.82
C ALA A 160 -25.72 -26.50 -16.44
N GLY A 161 -25.73 -26.10 -15.15
CA GLY A 161 -26.68 -25.14 -14.59
C GLY A 161 -26.13 -23.76 -14.30
N GLY A 162 -24.82 -23.54 -14.45
CA GLY A 162 -24.16 -22.32 -14.00
C GLY A 162 -24.06 -22.22 -12.47
N THR A 163 -23.99 -21.02 -11.95
CA THR A 163 -23.86 -20.76 -10.51
C THR A 163 -25.02 -19.92 -10.01
N THR A 164 -25.70 -20.39 -8.97
CA THR A 164 -26.72 -19.63 -8.24
C THR A 164 -26.09 -19.03 -6.98
N LEU A 165 -26.27 -17.74 -6.82
CA LEU A 165 -25.75 -16.96 -5.70
C LEU A 165 -26.90 -16.41 -4.85
N ARG A 166 -26.72 -16.36 -3.54
CA ARG A 166 -27.53 -15.57 -2.62
C ARG A 166 -26.79 -14.30 -2.24
N VAL A 167 -27.27 -13.16 -2.70
CA VAL A 167 -26.68 -11.85 -2.44
C VAL A 167 -26.89 -11.44 -0.99
N ALA A 168 -25.84 -10.94 -0.32
CA ALA A 168 -25.88 -10.54 1.08
C ALA A 168 -26.95 -9.47 1.35
N PRO A 169 -27.62 -9.47 2.53
CA PRO A 169 -28.77 -8.59 2.80
C PRO A 169 -28.49 -7.09 2.67
N TRP A 170 -27.25 -6.67 2.93
CA TRP A 170 -26.82 -5.29 2.90
C TRP A 170 -26.39 -4.79 1.51
N VAL A 171 -26.31 -5.67 0.51
CA VAL A 171 -25.91 -5.31 -0.86
C VAL A 171 -27.13 -4.89 -1.68
N ASN A 172 -27.12 -3.72 -2.29
CA ASN A 172 -28.10 -3.35 -3.31
C ASN A 172 -27.62 -3.83 -4.67
N TYR A 173 -28.50 -4.50 -5.42
CA TYR A 173 -28.17 -4.99 -6.75
C TYR A 173 -29.38 -4.89 -7.69
N ARG A 174 -29.09 -4.95 -8.98
CA ARG A 174 -30.09 -5.09 -10.05
C ARG A 174 -29.52 -5.89 -11.22
N VAL A 175 -30.39 -6.62 -11.87
CA VAL A 175 -30.12 -7.24 -13.16
C VAL A 175 -30.44 -6.24 -14.25
N MET A 176 -29.49 -5.97 -15.13
CA MET A 176 -29.61 -4.98 -16.20
C MET A 176 -30.34 -5.60 -17.41
N GLU A 177 -30.93 -4.76 -18.27
CA GLU A 177 -31.62 -5.22 -19.48
C GLU A 177 -30.71 -6.02 -20.43
N ASP A 178 -29.40 -5.72 -20.43
CA ASP A 178 -28.39 -6.47 -21.20
C ASP A 178 -27.99 -7.79 -20.52
N GLY A 179 -28.63 -8.15 -19.41
CA GLY A 179 -28.36 -9.35 -18.62
C GLY A 179 -27.14 -9.25 -17.71
N GLY A 180 -26.56 -8.05 -17.52
CA GLY A 180 -25.46 -7.82 -16.59
C GLY A 180 -25.91 -7.72 -15.14
N LEU A 181 -25.02 -7.99 -14.20
CA LEU A 181 -25.23 -7.79 -12.76
C LEU A 181 -24.54 -6.50 -12.32
N GLU A 182 -25.31 -5.57 -11.76
CA GLU A 182 -24.83 -4.31 -11.24
C GLU A 182 -25.17 -4.18 -9.75
N THR A 183 -24.22 -3.65 -8.98
CA THR A 183 -24.43 -3.22 -7.60
C THR A 183 -24.36 -1.72 -7.50
N TYR A 184 -25.10 -1.12 -6.54
CA TYR A 184 -25.20 0.33 -6.43
C TYR A 184 -25.35 0.80 -4.99
N GLY A 185 -24.96 2.03 -4.78
CA GLY A 185 -25.11 2.76 -3.52
C GLY A 185 -25.53 4.20 -3.74
N GLU A 186 -25.30 5.04 -2.74
CA GLU A 186 -25.49 6.46 -2.83
C GLU A 186 -24.44 7.05 -3.80
N ASP A 187 -24.74 7.60 -4.89
CA ASP A 187 -23.89 8.22 -5.93
C ASP A 187 -22.96 7.28 -6.74
N TRP A 188 -23.11 5.96 -6.65
CA TRP A 188 -22.30 5.04 -7.44
C TRP A 188 -23.09 3.81 -7.93
N ALA A 189 -22.62 3.26 -9.04
CA ALA A 189 -23.04 1.96 -9.55
C ALA A 189 -21.85 1.26 -10.21
N ASN A 190 -21.71 -0.05 -9.99
CA ASN A 190 -20.59 -0.85 -10.48
C ASN A 190 -21.08 -2.13 -11.14
N ARG A 191 -20.61 -2.40 -12.36
CA ARG A 191 -20.71 -3.74 -12.96
C ARG A 191 -19.70 -4.67 -12.31
N LEU A 192 -20.17 -5.84 -11.90
CA LEU A 192 -19.33 -6.86 -11.29
C LEU A 192 -18.62 -7.65 -12.39
N VAL A 193 -17.29 -7.77 -12.28
CA VAL A 193 -16.45 -8.41 -13.31
C VAL A 193 -15.52 -9.47 -12.74
N SER A 194 -15.35 -9.52 -11.41
CA SER A 194 -14.44 -10.45 -10.75
C SER A 194 -14.96 -10.83 -9.37
N ALA A 195 -14.51 -11.98 -8.87
CA ALA A 195 -14.77 -12.44 -7.52
C ALA A 195 -13.50 -13.01 -6.87
N ILE A 196 -13.44 -12.90 -5.55
CA ILE A 196 -12.55 -13.68 -4.70
C ILE A 196 -13.41 -14.61 -3.87
N ALA A 197 -13.06 -15.89 -3.85
CA ALA A 197 -13.79 -16.93 -3.13
C ALA A 197 -13.18 -17.18 -1.76
N PHE A 198 -14.01 -17.24 -0.73
CA PHE A 198 -13.62 -17.51 0.65
C PHE A 198 -14.32 -18.75 1.20
N GLU A 199 -13.62 -19.52 1.99
CA GLU A 199 -14.19 -20.58 2.79
C GLU A 199 -15.07 -19.98 3.91
N ARG A 200 -16.24 -20.56 4.13
CA ARG A 200 -17.22 -20.01 5.08
C ARG A 200 -16.67 -19.91 6.51
N ASP A 201 -16.06 -20.99 6.99
CA ASP A 201 -15.75 -21.12 8.42
C ASP A 201 -14.40 -20.52 8.80
N THR A 202 -13.39 -20.71 7.95
CA THR A 202 -12.03 -20.21 8.17
C THR A 202 -11.82 -18.79 7.69
N ARG A 203 -12.66 -18.33 6.75
CA ARG A 203 -12.49 -17.09 5.99
C ARG A 203 -11.18 -17.01 5.20
N HIS A 204 -10.52 -18.14 4.97
CA HIS A 204 -9.39 -18.21 4.06
C HIS A 204 -9.87 -18.10 2.62
N ILE A 205 -9.01 -17.59 1.73
CA ILE A 205 -9.27 -17.65 0.29
C ILE A 205 -9.29 -19.13 -0.12
N VAL A 206 -10.32 -19.53 -0.86
CA VAL A 206 -10.49 -20.92 -1.29
C VAL A 206 -9.24 -21.40 -2.02
N TYR A 207 -8.71 -22.53 -1.54
CA TYR A 207 -7.49 -23.11 -2.04
C TYR A 207 -7.48 -23.29 -3.56
N ASN A 208 -6.33 -22.95 -4.16
CA ASN A 208 -6.06 -23.03 -5.59
C ASN A 208 -7.09 -22.27 -6.48
N THR A 209 -7.65 -21.19 -5.94
CA THR A 209 -8.40 -20.24 -6.75
C THR A 209 -7.49 -19.09 -7.20
N GLY A 210 -7.99 -17.94 -7.42
CA GLY A 210 -7.32 -16.69 -7.83
C GLY A 210 -8.38 -15.66 -8.06
N ASP A 211 -8.12 -14.69 -8.91
CA ASP A 211 -9.16 -13.81 -9.41
C ASP A 211 -10.11 -14.61 -10.33
N LEU A 212 -11.34 -14.79 -9.88
CA LEU A 212 -12.36 -15.47 -10.65
C LEU A 212 -13.06 -14.45 -11.55
N GLY A 213 -12.78 -14.48 -12.85
CA GLY A 213 -13.50 -13.65 -13.82
C GLY A 213 -14.98 -14.05 -13.85
N LEU A 214 -15.87 -13.08 -13.70
CA LEU A 214 -17.32 -13.32 -13.76
C LEU A 214 -17.82 -13.21 -15.20
N ASN A 215 -18.60 -14.18 -15.63
CA ASN A 215 -19.45 -14.05 -16.82
C ASN A 215 -20.87 -13.77 -16.37
N THR A 216 -21.27 -12.50 -16.40
CA THR A 216 -22.60 -12.05 -15.99
C THR A 216 -23.60 -11.99 -17.14
N ALA A 217 -23.25 -12.49 -18.34
CA ALA A 217 -24.15 -12.48 -19.48
C ALA A 217 -25.37 -13.40 -19.26
N GLY A 218 -26.56 -12.83 -19.32
CA GLY A 218 -27.81 -13.53 -19.15
C GLY A 218 -28.13 -13.89 -17.69
N VAL A 219 -27.69 -13.06 -16.72
CA VAL A 219 -28.07 -13.22 -15.30
C VAL A 219 -29.59 -13.23 -15.14
N GLU A 220 -30.08 -14.15 -14.36
CA GLU A 220 -31.49 -14.31 -14.01
C GLU A 220 -31.71 -13.93 -12.54
N ASP A 221 -32.66 -13.03 -12.27
CA ASP A 221 -33.15 -12.79 -10.90
C ASP A 221 -34.19 -13.84 -10.54
N LEU A 222 -33.89 -14.66 -9.54
CA LEU A 222 -34.76 -15.73 -9.08
C LEU A 222 -35.69 -15.30 -7.91
N GLY A 223 -35.61 -14.04 -7.50
CA GLY A 223 -36.25 -13.56 -6.28
C GLY A 223 -35.54 -13.99 -5.01
N ASP A 224 -35.98 -13.49 -3.84
CA ASP A 224 -35.40 -13.79 -2.52
C ASP A 224 -33.89 -13.59 -2.46
N ARG A 225 -33.40 -12.53 -3.12
CA ARG A 225 -31.98 -12.18 -3.23
C ARG A 225 -31.12 -13.26 -3.91
N ARG A 226 -31.73 -14.14 -4.70
CA ARG A 226 -31.03 -15.16 -5.46
C ARG A 226 -30.89 -14.73 -6.91
N VAL A 227 -29.66 -14.81 -7.42
CA VAL A 227 -29.34 -14.56 -8.83
C VAL A 227 -28.63 -15.79 -9.40
N ARG A 228 -28.95 -16.11 -10.64
CA ARG A 228 -28.32 -17.20 -11.37
C ARG A 228 -27.45 -16.65 -12.49
N LEU A 229 -26.22 -17.10 -12.56
CA LEU A 229 -25.25 -16.85 -13.62
C LEU A 229 -25.16 -18.11 -14.50
N PRO A 230 -26.00 -18.25 -15.53
CA PRO A 230 -26.12 -19.51 -16.27
C PRO A 230 -24.86 -19.86 -17.09
N ARG A 231 -24.03 -18.86 -17.39
CA ARG A 231 -22.82 -19.00 -18.22
C ARG A 231 -21.54 -18.94 -17.40
N TRP A 232 -21.63 -18.99 -16.08
CA TRP A 232 -20.49 -18.94 -15.19
C TRP A 232 -20.51 -20.11 -14.20
N HIS A 233 -19.39 -20.81 -14.11
CA HIS A 233 -19.18 -21.94 -13.22
C HIS A 233 -17.69 -22.08 -12.92
N ASP A 234 -17.36 -22.47 -11.71
CA ASP A 234 -16.02 -22.93 -11.31
C ASP A 234 -16.18 -24.17 -10.41
N GLY A 235 -15.52 -25.27 -10.78
CA GLY A 235 -15.66 -26.56 -10.07
C GLY A 235 -15.08 -26.56 -8.65
N ARG A 236 -14.40 -25.51 -8.24
CA ARG A 236 -13.88 -25.33 -6.88
C ARG A 236 -14.87 -24.67 -5.93
N LEU A 237 -15.94 -24.08 -6.49
CA LEU A 237 -16.99 -23.44 -5.70
C LEU A 237 -18.00 -24.49 -5.23
N VAL A 238 -18.15 -24.61 -3.94
CA VAL A 238 -19.12 -25.49 -3.29
C VAL A 238 -20.21 -24.67 -2.60
N PRO A 239 -21.42 -25.22 -2.36
CA PRO A 239 -22.43 -24.55 -1.56
C PRO A 239 -21.86 -24.05 -0.22
N GLY A 240 -22.13 -22.80 0.14
CA GLY A 240 -21.59 -22.15 1.32
C GLY A 240 -20.29 -21.35 1.06
N THR A 241 -19.63 -21.49 -0.10
CA THR A 241 -18.52 -20.59 -0.46
C THR A 241 -19.02 -19.14 -0.51
N VAL A 242 -18.27 -18.23 0.09
CA VAL A 242 -18.57 -16.79 0.10
C VAL A 242 -17.74 -16.08 -0.93
N LEU A 243 -18.38 -15.30 -1.79
CA LEU A 243 -17.73 -14.53 -2.84
C LEU A 243 -17.72 -13.03 -2.49
N ALA A 244 -16.54 -12.42 -2.48
CA ALA A 244 -16.39 -10.99 -2.58
C ALA A 244 -16.42 -10.61 -4.06
N LEU A 245 -17.47 -9.94 -4.49
CA LEU A 245 -17.76 -9.58 -5.88
C LEU A 245 -17.34 -8.13 -6.12
N ARG A 246 -16.55 -7.86 -7.16
CA ARG A 246 -15.95 -6.55 -7.35
C ARG A 246 -15.84 -6.09 -8.80
N SER A 247 -15.71 -4.78 -8.98
CA SER A 247 -15.12 -4.14 -10.15
C SER A 247 -13.60 -3.99 -9.95
N TRP A 248 -12.90 -3.49 -10.98
CA TRP A 248 -11.47 -3.16 -10.86
C TRP A 248 -11.22 -1.69 -10.49
N GLN A 249 -12.27 -0.92 -10.21
CA GLN A 249 -12.16 0.49 -9.88
C GLN A 249 -11.53 0.68 -8.49
N ARG A 250 -10.68 1.71 -8.37
CA ARG A 250 -10.03 2.16 -7.14
C ARG A 250 -10.24 3.67 -6.98
N PRO A 251 -11.48 4.14 -6.72
CA PRO A 251 -11.79 5.57 -6.81
C PRO A 251 -11.13 6.41 -5.73
N ALA A 252 -10.96 5.89 -4.51
CA ALA A 252 -10.50 6.68 -3.38
C ALA A 252 -9.91 5.81 -2.26
N PRO A 253 -8.80 6.24 -1.60
CA PRO A 253 -8.32 5.62 -0.38
C PRO A 253 -9.13 6.04 0.85
N GLY A 254 -9.04 5.28 1.95
CA GLY A 254 -9.60 5.64 3.26
C GLY A 254 -8.87 6.84 3.89
N ILE A 255 -7.55 6.84 3.83
CA ILE A 255 -6.69 7.94 4.27
C ILE A 255 -5.72 8.28 3.15
N PHE A 256 -5.72 9.54 2.74
CA PHE A 256 -4.80 10.09 1.75
C PHE A 256 -3.82 11.07 2.41
N LEU A 257 -2.53 10.76 2.32
CA LEU A 257 -1.44 11.63 2.76
C LEU A 257 -0.67 12.11 1.53
N ASN A 258 -0.62 13.40 1.28
CA ASN A 258 0.14 14.00 0.18
C ASN A 258 1.08 15.07 0.69
N GLU A 259 2.38 14.95 0.38
CA GLU A 259 3.41 15.92 0.75
C GLU A 259 3.44 16.25 2.25
N CYS A 260 3.05 15.29 3.09
CA CYS A 260 3.04 15.43 4.54
C CYS A 260 4.41 15.15 5.15
N ARG A 261 4.66 15.77 6.32
CA ARG A 261 5.87 15.54 7.10
C ARG A 261 5.50 15.17 8.53
N ASP A 262 6.21 14.16 9.09
CA ASP A 262 6.08 13.73 10.48
C ASP A 262 4.63 13.39 10.85
N THR A 263 4.03 12.47 10.06
CA THR A 263 2.65 12.01 10.28
C THR A 263 2.64 10.74 11.13
N ARG A 264 1.84 10.74 12.19
CA ARG A 264 1.60 9.58 13.06
C ARG A 264 0.14 9.15 13.01
N ILE A 265 -0.09 7.85 12.82
CA ILE A 265 -1.41 7.24 12.88
C ILE A 265 -1.36 6.16 13.95
N GLU A 266 -2.17 6.30 14.99
CA GLU A 266 -2.12 5.46 16.19
C GLU A 266 -3.49 4.88 16.53
N ASN A 267 -3.58 3.55 16.61
CA ASN A 267 -4.81 2.84 16.95
C ASN A 267 -6.03 3.32 16.13
N VAL A 268 -5.84 3.47 14.82
CA VAL A 268 -6.90 3.75 13.84
C VAL A 268 -7.21 2.45 13.09
N LYS A 269 -8.49 2.17 12.85
CA LYS A 269 -8.95 1.02 12.09
C LYS A 269 -9.68 1.49 10.84
N VAL A 270 -9.36 0.88 9.69
CA VAL A 270 -10.10 1.04 8.44
C VAL A 270 -10.79 -0.30 8.17
N HIS A 271 -12.10 -0.32 8.34
CA HIS A 271 -12.89 -1.54 8.12
C HIS A 271 -13.27 -1.70 6.65
N TYR A 272 -13.34 -0.60 5.92
CA TYR A 272 -13.52 -0.60 4.47
C TYR A 272 -12.97 0.68 3.83
N ALA A 273 -12.49 0.55 2.59
CA ALA A 273 -12.22 1.65 1.68
C ALA A 273 -12.39 1.21 0.21
N ASP A 274 -12.84 2.15 -0.65
CA ASP A 274 -13.09 1.90 -2.08
C ASP A 274 -11.82 1.79 -2.92
N GLY A 275 -10.67 2.02 -2.35
CA GLY A 275 -9.35 1.84 -2.91
C GLY A 275 -8.43 1.19 -1.88
N MET A 276 -7.36 1.86 -1.51
CA MET A 276 -6.44 1.45 -0.44
C MET A 276 -6.91 1.94 0.92
N GLY A 277 -6.55 1.25 2.00
CA GLY A 277 -6.86 1.71 3.36
C GLY A 277 -6.14 3.02 3.68
N LEU A 278 -4.85 3.09 3.40
CA LEU A 278 -4.02 4.29 3.47
C LEU A 278 -3.13 4.38 2.24
N LEU A 279 -3.08 5.57 1.62
CA LEU A 279 -2.08 5.91 0.62
C LEU A 279 -1.31 7.15 1.04
N ALA A 280 0.02 7.03 1.10
CA ALA A 280 0.95 8.13 1.31
C ALA A 280 1.79 8.35 0.05
N GLN A 281 1.78 9.56 -0.50
CA GLN A 281 2.65 9.93 -1.62
C GLN A 281 3.45 11.18 -1.28
N ARG A 282 4.72 11.19 -1.65
CA ARG A 282 5.64 12.30 -1.41
C ARG A 282 5.70 12.74 0.06
N CYS A 283 5.54 11.79 1.00
CA CYS A 283 5.58 12.06 2.43
C CYS A 283 6.97 11.82 3.01
N THR A 284 7.27 12.54 4.09
CA THR A 284 8.50 12.38 4.87
C THR A 284 8.14 11.94 6.28
N ASN A 285 8.66 10.81 6.75
CA ASN A 285 8.42 10.21 8.05
C ASN A 285 6.93 9.92 8.32
N VAL A 286 6.54 8.67 8.11
CA VAL A 286 5.19 8.19 8.44
C VAL A 286 5.28 7.03 9.43
N THR A 287 4.56 7.14 10.54
CA THR A 287 4.54 6.13 11.59
C THR A 287 3.12 5.59 11.79
N LEU A 288 2.97 4.28 11.66
CA LEU A 288 1.74 3.54 11.93
C LEU A 288 1.94 2.70 13.20
N GLU A 289 1.25 3.04 14.28
CA GLU A 289 1.26 2.30 15.54
C GLU A 289 -0.11 1.68 15.79
N LYS A 290 -0.17 0.34 15.85
CA LYS A 290 -1.43 -0.41 15.99
C LYS A 290 -2.50 0.01 14.97
N PHE A 291 -2.07 0.45 13.79
CA PHE A 291 -2.95 0.72 12.68
C PHE A 291 -3.53 -0.58 12.15
N GLY A 292 -4.77 -0.60 11.72
CA GLY A 292 -5.36 -1.81 11.17
C GLY A 292 -6.21 -1.52 9.93
N VAL A 293 -6.11 -2.43 8.97
CA VAL A 293 -7.11 -2.63 7.93
C VAL A 293 -7.68 -4.01 8.19
N CYS A 294 -8.84 -4.06 8.83
CA CYS A 294 -9.35 -5.30 9.41
C CYS A 294 -10.88 -5.29 9.51
N LEU A 295 -11.46 -6.46 9.61
CA LEU A 295 -12.88 -6.63 9.92
C LEU A 295 -13.22 -6.02 11.28
N ARG A 296 -14.51 -5.75 11.54
CA ARG A 296 -14.98 -5.22 12.83
C ARG A 296 -14.84 -6.22 14.00
N GLY A 297 -14.55 -7.46 13.69
CA GLY A 297 -14.38 -8.56 14.64
C GLY A 297 -14.86 -9.87 14.05
N SER A 298 -14.97 -10.91 14.89
CA SER A 298 -15.43 -12.25 14.48
C SER A 298 -16.86 -12.23 13.89
N ASP A 299 -17.68 -11.32 14.37
CA ASP A 299 -19.10 -11.24 14.00
C ASP A 299 -19.36 -10.33 12.78
N ASP A 300 -18.32 -9.72 12.20
CA ASP A 300 -18.46 -8.97 10.96
C ASP A 300 -18.95 -9.91 9.84
N PRO A 301 -20.09 -9.62 9.18
CA PRO A 301 -20.60 -10.48 8.12
C PRO A 301 -19.76 -10.44 6.84
N ARG A 302 -18.82 -9.52 6.72
CA ARG A 302 -17.97 -9.33 5.54
C ARG A 302 -16.77 -10.26 5.53
N TYR A 303 -16.31 -10.59 4.32
CA TYR A 303 -15.11 -11.38 4.05
C TYR A 303 -14.04 -10.54 3.32
N PHE A 304 -14.17 -9.24 3.39
CA PHE A 304 -13.25 -8.29 2.73
C PHE A 304 -13.14 -7.00 3.56
N THR A 305 -12.06 -6.25 3.31
CA THR A 305 -11.83 -4.91 3.86
C THR A 305 -11.66 -3.90 2.73
N THR A 306 -10.48 -3.77 2.11
CA THR A 306 -10.21 -2.77 1.08
C THR A 306 -10.26 -3.34 -0.33
N GLN A 307 -10.60 -2.51 -1.31
CA GLN A 307 -10.61 -2.88 -2.73
C GLN A 307 -9.19 -3.15 -3.29
N ALA A 308 -8.18 -2.57 -2.67
CA ALA A 308 -6.77 -2.73 -2.99
C ALA A 308 -5.95 -2.91 -1.71
N ASP A 309 -4.73 -2.36 -1.64
CA ASP A 309 -3.81 -2.55 -0.53
C ASP A 309 -4.34 -2.03 0.81
N ALA A 310 -3.87 -2.59 1.90
CA ALA A 310 -4.10 -2.00 3.21
C ALA A 310 -3.34 -0.68 3.34
N THR A 311 -2.05 -0.67 3.02
CA THR A 311 -1.20 0.53 3.07
C THR A 311 -0.26 0.61 1.87
N HIS A 312 -0.10 1.82 1.33
CA HIS A 312 0.71 2.04 0.14
C HIS A 312 1.50 3.33 0.25
N PHE A 313 2.81 3.26 -0.03
CA PHE A 313 3.74 4.38 0.08
C PHE A 313 4.45 4.60 -1.25
N SER A 314 4.06 5.62 -1.97
CA SER A 314 4.59 6.00 -3.27
C SER A 314 5.51 7.21 -3.16
N GLN A 315 6.78 7.09 -3.56
CA GLN A 315 7.76 8.19 -3.50
C GLN A 315 7.84 8.87 -2.13
N CYS A 316 7.89 8.12 -1.05
CA CYS A 316 8.12 8.65 0.30
C CYS A 316 9.61 8.68 0.63
N ARG A 317 9.99 9.43 1.68
CA ARG A 317 11.38 9.51 2.18
C ARG A 317 11.42 9.56 3.70
N GLY A 318 12.66 9.58 4.24
CA GLY A 318 12.89 9.57 5.67
C GLY A 318 12.62 8.20 6.25
N HIS A 319 11.64 8.05 7.14
CA HIS A 319 11.35 6.82 7.84
C HIS A 319 9.87 6.41 7.68
N ILE A 320 9.64 5.17 7.28
CA ILE A 320 8.31 4.53 7.29
C ILE A 320 8.35 3.41 8.32
N ARG A 321 7.46 3.47 9.30
CA ARG A 321 7.32 2.46 10.34
C ARG A 321 5.89 1.97 10.45
N SER A 322 5.72 0.64 10.46
CA SER A 322 4.47 -0.03 10.83
C SER A 322 4.76 -1.00 11.97
N ASN A 323 4.09 -0.81 13.10
CA ASN A 323 4.30 -1.59 14.30
C ASN A 323 2.99 -2.00 14.96
N GLY A 324 2.83 -3.31 15.22
CA GLY A 324 1.66 -3.87 15.92
C GLY A 324 0.35 -3.75 15.15
N GLY A 325 0.41 -3.66 13.82
CA GLY A 325 -0.75 -3.56 12.94
C GLY A 325 -1.47 -4.88 12.69
N LEU A 326 -2.74 -4.80 12.29
CA LEU A 326 -3.53 -5.94 11.80
C LEU A 326 -4.00 -5.63 10.38
N TYR A 327 -3.58 -6.46 9.44
CA TYR A 327 -3.88 -6.34 8.02
C TYR A 327 -4.54 -7.64 7.53
N GLU A 328 -5.84 -7.61 7.26
CA GLU A 328 -6.57 -8.80 6.90
C GLU A 328 -7.66 -8.55 5.85
N HIS A 329 -7.93 -9.56 5.03
CA HIS A 329 -9.03 -9.58 4.06
C HIS A 329 -9.02 -8.46 3.01
N MET A 330 -7.87 -7.76 2.79
CA MET A 330 -7.77 -6.82 1.69
C MET A 330 -7.67 -7.55 0.35
N MET A 331 -8.13 -6.86 -0.70
CA MET A 331 -8.15 -7.40 -2.06
C MET A 331 -6.82 -7.15 -2.80
N ASP A 332 -5.77 -6.79 -2.10
CA ASP A 332 -4.37 -6.72 -2.54
C ASP A 332 -3.41 -6.75 -1.34
N ASP A 333 -2.29 -6.06 -1.36
CA ASP A 333 -1.16 -6.18 -0.43
C ASP A 333 -1.44 -5.56 0.95
N ALA A 334 -0.78 -6.06 2.00
CA ALA A 334 -0.86 -5.40 3.32
C ALA A 334 -0.04 -4.10 3.36
N ILE A 335 1.11 -4.11 2.71
CA ILE A 335 1.96 -2.93 2.55
C ILE A 335 2.71 -3.01 1.23
N ASN A 336 2.75 -1.90 0.50
CA ASN A 336 3.60 -1.70 -0.67
C ASN A 336 4.38 -0.40 -0.53
N ILE A 337 5.71 -0.47 -0.66
CA ILE A 337 6.62 0.68 -0.55
C ILE A 337 7.52 0.73 -1.78
N HIS A 338 7.42 1.80 -2.57
CA HIS A 338 8.21 1.97 -3.78
C HIS A 338 8.38 3.44 -4.18
N GLY A 339 9.34 3.72 -5.06
CA GLY A 339 9.41 4.94 -5.84
C GLY A 339 8.65 4.81 -7.16
N VAL A 340 8.72 5.83 -8.01
CA VAL A 340 8.08 5.82 -9.34
C VAL A 340 9.12 6.10 -10.41
N TYR A 341 9.22 5.20 -11.41
CA TYR A 341 9.98 5.49 -12.60
C TYR A 341 9.25 6.46 -13.50
N LEU A 342 9.96 7.48 -14.00
CA LEU A 342 9.57 8.14 -15.24
C LEU A 342 10.28 7.46 -16.40
N ARG A 343 9.62 7.37 -17.54
CA ARG A 343 10.22 6.92 -18.78
C ARG A 343 10.84 8.07 -19.55
N VAL A 344 12.10 7.92 -19.95
CA VAL A 344 12.78 8.89 -20.82
C VAL A 344 12.18 8.79 -22.22
N LYS A 345 11.56 9.86 -22.66
CA LYS A 345 10.97 9.97 -24.01
C LYS A 345 11.91 10.58 -25.03
N GLU A 346 12.71 11.56 -24.57
CA GLU A 346 13.58 12.32 -25.44
C GLU A 346 14.80 12.83 -24.66
N ARG A 347 15.99 12.70 -25.20
CA ARG A 347 17.17 13.47 -24.79
C ARG A 347 17.21 14.74 -25.62
N ARG A 348 16.97 15.89 -25.02
CA ARG A 348 16.90 17.17 -25.71
C ARG A 348 18.27 17.79 -25.97
N ASP A 349 19.17 17.63 -25.01
CA ASP A 349 20.56 18.07 -25.08
C ASP A 349 21.44 17.24 -24.14
N ASP A 350 22.67 17.67 -23.88
CA ASP A 350 23.60 16.95 -22.99
C ASP A 350 23.22 16.97 -21.52
N TYR A 351 22.27 17.79 -21.10
CA TYR A 351 21.83 17.92 -19.71
C TYR A 351 20.33 17.64 -19.52
N THR A 352 19.54 17.61 -20.58
CA THR A 352 18.09 17.72 -20.46
C THR A 352 17.37 16.52 -21.10
N VAL A 353 16.43 15.96 -20.36
CA VAL A 353 15.50 14.93 -20.86
C VAL A 353 14.04 15.38 -20.74
N LEU A 354 13.20 14.89 -21.64
CA LEU A 354 11.76 14.80 -21.46
C LEU A 354 11.44 13.41 -20.93
N ALA A 355 10.76 13.34 -19.79
CA ALA A 355 10.37 12.09 -19.15
C ALA A 355 8.91 12.11 -18.70
N SER A 356 8.23 10.95 -18.70
CA SER A 356 6.79 10.86 -18.43
C SER A 356 6.46 9.72 -17.48
N TYR A 357 5.37 9.91 -16.74
CA TYR A 357 4.63 8.80 -16.12
C TYR A 357 4.05 7.91 -17.21
N GLU A 358 4.02 6.61 -16.99
CA GLU A 358 3.53 5.63 -17.97
C GLU A 358 2.32 4.84 -17.46
N HIS A 359 2.24 4.57 -16.15
CA HIS A 359 1.11 3.83 -15.62
C HIS A 359 -0.16 4.69 -15.55
N GLY A 360 -1.29 4.15 -16.01
CA GLY A 360 -2.55 4.88 -16.12
C GLY A 360 -3.13 5.41 -14.81
N GLN A 361 -2.75 4.81 -13.68
CA GLN A 361 -3.19 5.20 -12.34
C GLN A 361 -2.12 5.95 -11.53
N THR A 362 -0.94 6.25 -12.11
CA THR A 362 0.16 6.90 -11.38
C THR A 362 0.69 8.07 -12.19
N TRP A 363 0.07 9.26 -12.00
CA TRP A 363 0.46 10.52 -12.65
C TRP A 363 -0.28 11.70 -12.00
N GLY A 364 0.14 12.92 -12.32
CA GLY A 364 -0.58 14.14 -11.96
C GLY A 364 -0.11 14.80 -10.66
N PHE A 365 0.95 14.30 -10.04
CA PHE A 365 1.60 14.85 -8.84
C PHE A 365 3.09 15.14 -9.11
N ALA A 366 3.77 15.82 -8.17
CA ALA A 366 5.18 16.13 -8.31
C ALA A 366 6.03 14.85 -8.30
N TRP A 367 7.01 14.76 -9.21
CA TRP A 367 7.93 13.62 -9.25
C TRP A 367 9.26 13.90 -8.55
N GLY A 368 9.74 15.13 -8.56
CA GLY A 368 11.03 15.51 -7.97
C GLY A 368 11.13 17.00 -7.76
N ASP A 369 12.20 17.40 -7.08
CA ASP A 369 12.54 18.78 -6.78
C ASP A 369 13.99 19.07 -7.23
N PRO A 370 14.37 20.32 -7.51
CA PRO A 370 15.77 20.70 -7.70
C PRO A 370 16.63 20.24 -6.53
N GLY A 371 17.79 19.65 -6.83
CA GLY A 371 18.72 19.05 -5.86
C GLY A 371 18.49 17.55 -5.57
N ASP A 372 17.38 16.95 -6.00
CA ASP A 372 17.14 15.53 -5.83
C ASP A 372 18.15 14.69 -6.61
N GLU A 373 18.63 13.61 -5.98
CA GLU A 373 19.48 12.61 -6.61
C GLU A 373 18.65 11.67 -7.48
N VAL A 374 19.11 11.40 -8.68
CA VAL A 374 18.44 10.54 -9.65
C VAL A 374 19.40 9.55 -10.28
N GLN A 375 18.88 8.40 -10.71
CA GLN A 375 19.60 7.36 -11.42
C GLN A 375 18.84 6.93 -12.66
N PHE A 376 19.52 6.81 -13.79
CA PHE A 376 18.97 6.24 -15.01
C PHE A 376 19.08 4.72 -14.98
N ILE A 377 18.05 4.04 -15.46
CA ILE A 377 17.92 2.57 -15.49
C ILE A 377 17.60 2.13 -16.93
N ARG A 378 18.32 1.13 -17.43
CA ARG A 378 17.95 0.43 -18.67
C ARG A 378 16.69 -0.40 -18.43
N SER A 379 15.56 -0.07 -19.03
CA SER A 379 14.28 -0.70 -18.68
C SER A 379 14.26 -2.21 -18.93
N ARG A 380 14.96 -2.70 -19.96
CA ARG A 380 14.92 -4.12 -20.31
C ARG A 380 15.83 -5.02 -19.49
N THR A 381 16.98 -4.52 -19.04
CA THR A 381 17.92 -5.27 -18.18
C THR A 381 17.89 -4.84 -16.73
N MET A 382 17.16 -3.77 -16.40
CA MET A 382 17.07 -3.18 -15.06
C MET A 382 18.44 -2.83 -14.45
N GLU A 383 19.39 -2.46 -15.30
CA GLU A 383 20.73 -2.04 -14.92
C GLU A 383 20.82 -0.51 -14.87
N THR A 384 21.63 -0.01 -13.94
CA THR A 384 21.93 1.42 -13.89
C THR A 384 22.68 1.87 -15.15
N ALA A 385 22.41 3.06 -15.64
CA ALA A 385 23.10 3.70 -16.76
C ALA A 385 23.70 5.03 -16.32
N GLY A 386 25.01 5.16 -16.49
CA GLY A 386 25.75 6.32 -16.00
C GLY A 386 25.85 6.40 -14.47
N ALA A 387 26.44 7.49 -13.99
CA ALA A 387 26.54 7.80 -12.56
C ALA A 387 25.24 8.39 -12.03
N VAL A 388 25.08 8.41 -10.69
CA VAL A 388 24.05 9.20 -10.01
C VAL A 388 24.22 10.67 -10.40
N ASN A 389 23.12 11.34 -10.75
CA ASN A 389 23.08 12.73 -11.12
C ASN A 389 22.12 13.49 -10.17
N ARG A 390 22.02 14.81 -10.32
CA ARG A 390 21.09 15.66 -9.55
C ARG A 390 20.22 16.46 -10.49
N ILE A 391 19.00 16.73 -10.05
CA ILE A 391 18.07 17.63 -10.76
C ILE A 391 18.52 19.07 -10.54
N ALA A 392 18.88 19.77 -11.62
CA ALA A 392 19.12 21.21 -11.59
C ALA A 392 17.80 21.99 -11.71
N ALA A 393 16.88 21.51 -12.55
CA ALA A 393 15.53 22.06 -12.72
C ALA A 393 14.57 20.97 -13.21
N ILE A 394 13.30 21.08 -12.82
CA ILE A 394 12.23 20.20 -13.27
C ILE A 394 10.95 21.02 -13.46
N GLU A 395 10.34 20.90 -14.64
CA GLU A 395 9.12 21.64 -14.98
C GLU A 395 8.12 20.71 -15.69
N PRO A 396 6.81 20.85 -15.43
CA PRO A 396 5.79 20.14 -16.18
C PRO A 396 5.87 20.44 -17.67
N ALA A 397 5.79 19.44 -18.50
CA ALA A 397 5.81 19.61 -19.94
C ALA A 397 4.40 19.96 -20.46
N GLY A 398 4.30 21.10 -21.19
CA GLY A 398 3.07 21.51 -21.84
C GLY A 398 2.00 22.15 -20.96
N GLN A 399 2.29 22.39 -19.67
CA GLN A 399 1.40 23.08 -18.72
C GLN A 399 2.17 23.85 -17.66
N ALA A 400 1.52 24.82 -17.00
CA ALA A 400 2.18 25.71 -16.04
C ALA A 400 2.33 25.11 -14.63
N GLY A 401 1.49 24.14 -14.24
CA GLY A 401 1.46 23.58 -12.89
C GLY A 401 1.66 22.06 -12.85
N VAL A 402 2.08 21.56 -11.71
CA VAL A 402 2.35 20.13 -11.49
C VAL A 402 1.06 19.30 -11.43
N THR A 403 -0.03 19.87 -10.90
CA THR A 403 -1.31 19.16 -10.76
C THR A 403 -1.83 18.68 -12.12
N GLY A 404 -1.96 17.37 -12.28
CA GLY A 404 -2.38 16.76 -13.55
C GLY A 404 -1.27 16.59 -14.59
N ALA A 405 -0.01 16.91 -14.26
CA ALA A 405 1.10 16.73 -15.18
C ALA A 405 1.39 15.24 -15.43
N LYS A 406 1.59 14.89 -16.69
CA LYS A 406 1.98 13.53 -17.12
C LYS A 406 3.46 13.44 -17.50
N ALA A 407 4.10 14.55 -17.81
CA ALA A 407 5.48 14.58 -18.26
C ALA A 407 6.21 15.81 -17.71
N PHE A 408 7.53 15.71 -17.66
CA PHE A 408 8.42 16.72 -17.15
C PHE A 408 9.62 16.93 -18.07
N VAL A 409 10.04 18.17 -18.21
CA VAL A 409 11.36 18.56 -18.72
C VAL A 409 12.29 18.61 -17.52
N ILE A 410 13.30 17.75 -17.50
CA ILE A 410 14.21 17.60 -16.36
C ILE A 410 15.61 17.95 -16.84
N ARG A 411 16.22 18.99 -16.26
CA ARG A 411 17.60 19.38 -16.47
C ARG A 411 18.46 18.85 -15.33
N MET A 412 19.56 18.21 -15.67
CA MET A 412 20.53 17.65 -14.74
C MET A 412 21.66 18.63 -14.42
N GLU A 413 22.31 18.49 -13.26
CA GLU A 413 23.50 19.26 -12.89
C GLU A 413 24.74 18.84 -13.66
N GLN A 414 24.89 17.53 -13.94
CA GLN A 414 25.99 16.97 -14.69
C GLN A 414 25.55 16.49 -16.07
N PRO A 415 26.44 16.45 -17.08
CA PRO A 415 26.11 15.91 -18.38
C PRO A 415 25.57 14.48 -18.29
N LEU A 416 24.61 14.18 -19.11
CA LEU A 416 24.06 12.83 -19.28
C LEU A 416 25.11 11.90 -19.89
N ASP A 417 25.17 10.68 -19.39
CA ASP A 417 25.97 9.63 -20.02
C ASP A 417 25.58 9.48 -21.51
N SER A 418 26.57 9.25 -22.36
CA SER A 418 26.35 9.12 -23.81
C SER A 418 25.45 7.93 -24.18
N ALA A 419 25.38 6.91 -23.31
CA ALA A 419 24.50 5.77 -23.50
C ALA A 419 23.02 6.08 -23.28
N ILE A 420 22.68 7.19 -22.59
CA ILE A 420 21.31 7.58 -22.33
C ILE A 420 20.72 8.22 -23.58
N ALA A 421 19.82 7.52 -24.23
CA ALA A 421 19.09 7.99 -25.40
C ALA A 421 17.60 8.12 -25.09
N GLY A 422 16.87 8.94 -25.84
CA GLY A 422 15.41 9.02 -25.74
C GLY A 422 14.72 7.74 -26.25
N GLY A 423 13.49 7.50 -25.81
CA GLY A 423 12.67 6.38 -26.25
C GLY A 423 12.49 5.28 -25.20
N GLU A 424 12.33 4.04 -25.65
CA GLU A 424 11.88 2.95 -24.78
C GLU A 424 12.94 2.38 -23.83
N ALA A 425 14.19 2.72 -24.04
CA ALA A 425 15.31 2.04 -23.40
C ALA A 425 15.57 2.43 -21.94
N PHE A 426 15.08 3.57 -21.45
CA PHE A 426 15.48 4.11 -20.15
C PHE A 426 14.30 4.58 -19.30
N GLY A 427 14.38 4.23 -17.99
CA GLY A 427 13.68 4.88 -16.92
C GLY A 427 14.60 5.79 -16.13
N ILE A 428 14.03 6.68 -15.35
CA ILE A 428 14.71 7.48 -14.34
C ILE A 428 14.01 7.31 -13.01
N GLU A 429 14.78 6.98 -11.95
CA GLU A 429 14.29 6.90 -10.57
C GLU A 429 14.85 8.02 -9.71
N ASN A 430 14.06 8.45 -8.73
CA ASN A 430 14.43 9.46 -7.76
C ASN A 430 14.94 8.80 -6.48
N LEU A 431 16.24 8.89 -6.21
CA LEU A 431 16.90 8.27 -5.06
C LEU A 431 16.73 9.07 -3.75
N THR A 432 16.38 10.36 -3.83
CA THR A 432 16.09 11.19 -2.65
C THR A 432 14.78 10.77 -1.99
N TRP A 433 13.78 10.41 -2.80
CA TRP A 433 12.47 9.96 -2.33
C TRP A 433 12.44 8.43 -2.14
N THR A 434 13.32 7.95 -1.25
CA THR A 434 13.44 6.54 -0.84
C THR A 434 13.57 6.46 0.67
N PRO A 435 12.65 5.74 1.38
CA PRO A 435 12.63 5.68 2.84
C PRO A 435 13.49 4.56 3.41
N THR A 436 13.89 4.70 4.67
CA THR A 436 14.15 3.54 5.54
C THR A 436 12.83 2.94 6.00
N VAL A 437 12.80 1.62 6.24
CA VAL A 437 11.55 0.91 6.55
C VAL A 437 11.72 0.02 7.78
N GLU A 438 10.74 0.08 8.69
CA GLU A 438 10.54 -0.89 9.76
C GLU A 438 9.12 -1.44 9.70
N PHE A 439 9.00 -2.76 9.51
CA PHE A 439 7.74 -3.48 9.54
C PHE A 439 7.83 -4.56 10.62
N ARG A 440 7.22 -4.32 11.81
CA ARG A 440 7.44 -5.12 13.00
C ARG A 440 6.15 -5.46 13.73
N HIS A 441 6.10 -6.66 14.34
CA HIS A 441 4.99 -7.12 15.20
C HIS A 441 3.60 -7.01 14.54
N ASN A 442 3.55 -7.07 13.20
CA ASN A 442 2.30 -6.99 12.45
C ASN A 442 1.74 -8.39 12.20
N VAL A 443 0.43 -8.46 12.03
CA VAL A 443 -0.29 -9.64 11.55
C VAL A 443 -0.83 -9.32 10.16
N VAL A 444 -0.47 -10.16 9.18
CA VAL A 444 -0.97 -10.11 7.80
C VAL A 444 -1.65 -11.42 7.52
N ARG A 445 -2.95 -11.41 7.19
CA ARG A 445 -3.67 -12.67 6.97
C ARG A 445 -4.84 -12.58 6.00
N ASN A 446 -5.16 -13.72 5.39
CA ASN A 446 -6.37 -13.91 4.58
C ASN A 446 -6.54 -12.90 3.45
N ASN A 447 -5.45 -12.37 2.91
CA ASN A 447 -5.50 -11.37 1.86
C ASN A 447 -5.27 -11.97 0.47
N ARG A 448 -5.77 -11.27 -0.51
CA ARG A 448 -5.47 -11.58 -1.92
C ARG A 448 -4.03 -11.18 -2.24
N ALA A 449 -3.41 -12.01 -3.05
CA ALA A 449 -2.11 -11.90 -3.69
C ALA A 449 -0.93 -11.87 -2.71
N ARG A 450 -0.28 -10.75 -2.49
CA ARG A 450 0.97 -10.70 -1.73
C ARG A 450 0.72 -10.16 -0.31
N GLY A 451 1.61 -10.54 0.61
CA GLY A 451 1.57 -9.99 1.97
C GLY A 451 2.20 -8.60 2.02
N ALA A 452 3.48 -8.48 1.73
CA ALA A 452 4.22 -7.23 1.84
C ALA A 452 5.20 -7.05 0.69
N LEU A 453 5.29 -5.82 0.15
CA LEU A 453 6.21 -5.43 -0.91
C LEU A 453 7.14 -4.34 -0.41
N PHE A 454 8.44 -4.57 -0.60
CA PHE A 454 9.47 -3.62 -0.21
C PHE A 454 10.41 -3.34 -1.39
N SER A 455 10.41 -2.10 -1.86
CA SER A 455 11.25 -1.63 -2.96
C SER A 455 11.93 -0.33 -2.55
N SER A 456 12.95 -0.41 -1.68
CA SER A 456 13.76 0.73 -1.24
C SER A 456 15.25 0.38 -1.21
N PRO A 457 16.13 1.27 -1.70
CA PRO A 457 17.57 1.10 -1.57
C PRO A 457 18.11 1.39 -0.16
N ARG A 458 17.26 1.91 0.72
CA ARG A 458 17.61 2.22 2.11
C ARG A 458 17.40 0.99 2.99
N ARG A 459 17.90 1.10 4.23
CA ARG A 459 17.74 0.01 5.20
C ARG A 459 16.27 -0.33 5.42
N THR A 460 15.95 -1.62 5.23
CA THR A 460 14.62 -2.19 5.46
C THR A 460 14.73 -3.34 6.46
N VAL A 461 13.90 -3.31 7.50
CA VAL A 461 13.83 -4.35 8.53
C VAL A 461 12.39 -4.88 8.63
N VAL A 462 12.24 -6.18 8.42
CA VAL A 462 10.97 -6.91 8.51
C VAL A 462 11.13 -7.99 9.56
N GLU A 463 10.62 -7.77 10.76
CA GLU A 463 10.86 -8.70 11.86
C GLU A 463 9.68 -8.87 12.83
N ASP A 464 9.63 -10.06 13.44
CA ASP A 464 8.63 -10.40 14.45
C ASP A 464 7.18 -10.31 13.94
N ASN A 465 6.94 -10.56 12.63
CA ASN A 465 5.61 -10.51 12.03
C ASN A 465 5.04 -11.92 11.85
N LEU A 466 3.71 -12.01 11.83
CA LEU A 466 2.96 -13.19 11.41
C LEU A 466 2.35 -12.95 10.03
N PHE A 467 2.67 -13.84 9.08
CA PHE A 467 2.00 -13.94 7.78
C PHE A 467 1.22 -15.26 7.76
N ASP A 468 -0.10 -15.17 7.75
CA ASP A 468 -0.98 -16.32 7.90
C ASP A 468 -1.97 -16.39 6.74
N HIS A 469 -1.87 -17.44 5.92
CA HIS A 469 -2.71 -17.61 4.74
C HIS A 469 -2.73 -16.39 3.79
N THR A 470 -1.57 -15.76 3.59
CA THR A 470 -1.36 -14.91 2.40
C THR A 470 -1.52 -15.79 1.17
N SER A 471 -2.52 -15.51 0.34
CA SER A 471 -2.89 -16.43 -0.73
C SER A 471 -1.83 -16.59 -1.83
N GLY A 472 -1.00 -15.56 -2.06
CA GLY A 472 0.18 -15.61 -2.90
C GLY A 472 1.48 -15.59 -2.09
N THR A 473 2.51 -14.91 -2.59
CA THR A 473 3.79 -14.74 -1.89
C THR A 473 3.63 -13.87 -0.64
N ALA A 474 4.24 -14.27 0.48
CA ALA A 474 4.13 -13.49 1.71
C ALA A 474 4.96 -12.20 1.67
N ILE A 475 6.17 -12.26 1.10
CA ILE A 475 7.02 -11.08 0.89
C ILE A 475 7.55 -11.05 -0.53
N LEU A 476 7.34 -9.93 -1.22
CA LEU A 476 7.86 -9.66 -2.54
C LEU A 476 8.87 -8.51 -2.51
N LEU A 477 10.05 -8.72 -3.11
CA LEU A 477 10.98 -7.67 -3.48
C LEU A 477 10.92 -7.54 -5.00
N CYS A 478 10.39 -6.43 -5.49
CA CYS A 478 10.17 -6.20 -6.90
C CYS A 478 11.06 -5.07 -7.43
N GLY A 479 10.70 -4.50 -8.50
CA GLY A 479 11.22 -3.39 -9.28
C GLY A 479 10.78 -3.60 -10.72
N ASP A 480 10.04 -2.64 -11.26
CA ASP A 480 9.41 -2.77 -12.57
C ASP A 480 9.45 -1.44 -13.33
N CYS A 481 10.21 -1.40 -14.40
CA CYS A 481 10.30 -0.24 -15.31
C CYS A 481 9.57 -0.50 -16.65
N ASN A 482 8.61 -1.45 -16.69
CA ASN A 482 7.98 -1.90 -17.92
C ASN A 482 6.43 -2.00 -17.83
N GLY A 483 5.87 -2.20 -16.65
CA GLY A 483 4.43 -2.35 -16.45
C GLY A 483 3.87 -1.38 -15.40
N TRP A 484 4.18 -1.61 -14.12
CA TRP A 484 3.71 -0.76 -13.02
C TRP A 484 4.56 0.50 -12.83
N TYR A 485 5.79 0.51 -13.30
CA TYR A 485 6.75 1.62 -13.13
C TYR A 485 7.07 1.91 -11.66
N GLU A 486 7.06 0.88 -10.83
CA GLU A 486 7.43 0.93 -9.42
C GLU A 486 8.95 0.77 -9.26
N SER A 487 9.61 1.77 -8.69
CA SER A 487 11.06 1.82 -8.58
C SER A 487 11.57 1.45 -7.19
N GLY A 488 12.83 1.04 -7.13
CA GLY A 488 13.56 0.79 -5.90
C GLY A 488 14.20 -0.59 -5.84
N ALA A 489 15.53 -0.62 -5.94
CA ALA A 489 16.31 -1.85 -5.75
C ALA A 489 16.70 -1.99 -4.28
N CYS A 490 16.41 -3.12 -3.62
CA CYS A 490 16.83 -3.38 -2.24
C CYS A 490 18.36 -3.51 -2.14
N ARG A 491 18.99 -2.73 -1.24
CA ARG A 491 20.45 -2.69 -1.02
C ARG A 491 20.88 -3.09 0.40
N ASP A 492 19.97 -2.97 1.37
CA ASP A 492 20.21 -3.36 2.78
C ASP A 492 18.88 -3.80 3.39
N LEU A 493 18.61 -5.11 3.37
CA LEU A 493 17.34 -5.67 3.82
C LEU A 493 17.57 -6.83 4.79
N LEU A 494 16.81 -6.83 5.88
CA LEU A 494 16.78 -7.88 6.89
C LEU A 494 15.35 -8.37 7.10
N ILE A 495 15.11 -9.66 6.82
CA ILE A 495 13.86 -10.38 7.12
C ILE A 495 14.20 -11.42 8.16
N ARG A 496 13.72 -11.25 9.41
CA ARG A 496 14.05 -12.18 10.49
C ARG A 496 12.95 -12.34 11.53
N ARG A 497 12.94 -13.50 12.18
CA ARG A 497 11.99 -13.86 13.25
C ARG A 497 10.52 -13.69 12.86
N ASN A 498 10.22 -13.81 11.56
CA ASN A 498 8.85 -13.85 11.09
C ASN A 498 8.35 -15.30 11.07
N THR A 499 7.05 -15.45 11.23
CA THR A 499 6.35 -16.73 11.05
C THR A 499 5.48 -16.65 9.80
N PHE A 500 5.66 -17.60 8.89
CA PHE A 500 4.87 -17.75 7.67
C PHE A 500 4.06 -19.04 7.76
N ILE A 501 2.73 -18.93 7.76
CA ILE A 501 1.81 -20.06 7.83
C ILE A 501 1.04 -20.15 6.52
N ASN A 502 1.18 -21.29 5.82
CA ASN A 502 0.40 -21.64 4.64
C ASN A 502 0.21 -20.52 3.61
N ALA A 503 1.29 -19.80 3.28
CA ALA A 503 1.29 -18.92 2.11
C ALA A 503 1.22 -19.75 0.82
N LEU A 504 0.97 -19.12 -0.34
CA LEU A 504 0.89 -19.76 -1.66
C LEU A 504 -0.32 -20.69 -1.84
N THR A 505 -1.42 -20.42 -1.18
CA THR A 505 -2.67 -21.19 -1.39
C THR A 505 -3.32 -20.93 -2.74
N SER A 506 -2.88 -19.87 -3.45
CA SER A 506 -3.37 -19.49 -4.79
C SER A 506 -2.23 -18.99 -5.69
N MET A 507 -2.48 -18.92 -7.00
CA MET A 507 -1.52 -18.39 -7.98
C MET A 507 -1.92 -16.99 -8.43
N TYR A 508 -1.07 -16.03 -8.11
CA TYR A 508 -1.17 -14.65 -8.55
C TYR A 508 0.12 -14.20 -9.24
N GLN A 509 0.15 -13.00 -9.78
CA GLN A 509 1.34 -12.40 -10.35
C GLN A 509 2.49 -12.39 -9.32
N PHE A 510 3.70 -12.80 -9.75
CA PHE A 510 4.93 -12.87 -8.92
C PHE A 510 4.90 -13.86 -7.76
N THR A 511 3.99 -14.81 -7.78
CA THR A 511 3.88 -15.88 -6.77
C THR A 511 4.84 -17.02 -7.13
N ASN A 512 6.13 -16.90 -6.77
CA ASN A 512 7.16 -17.89 -7.13
C ASN A 512 7.65 -18.71 -5.92
N ALA A 513 7.52 -18.19 -4.72
CA ALA A 513 7.84 -18.80 -3.43
C ALA A 513 7.19 -18.03 -2.29
N VAL A 514 7.29 -18.51 -1.05
CA VAL A 514 6.81 -17.79 0.15
C VAL A 514 7.47 -16.40 0.23
N ILE A 515 8.79 -16.33 -0.03
CA ILE A 515 9.52 -15.07 -0.23
C ILE A 515 10.01 -15.05 -1.68
N SER A 516 9.56 -14.07 -2.46
CA SER A 516 9.95 -13.87 -3.85
C SER A 516 10.78 -12.61 -4.02
N ILE A 517 11.98 -12.74 -4.58
CA ILE A 517 12.78 -11.62 -5.06
C ILE A 517 12.70 -11.67 -6.58
N TYR A 518 11.79 -10.87 -7.14
CA TYR A 518 11.44 -10.95 -8.55
C TYR A 518 11.31 -9.58 -9.20
N PRO A 519 12.44 -8.96 -9.60
CA PRO A 519 12.40 -7.78 -10.46
C PRO A 519 11.94 -8.17 -11.88
N GLU A 520 11.16 -7.31 -12.52
CA GLU A 520 10.74 -7.47 -13.91
C GLU A 520 11.89 -7.10 -14.86
N ILE A 521 12.57 -8.14 -15.35
CA ILE A 521 13.72 -7.99 -16.25
C ILE A 521 13.43 -8.74 -17.55
N PRO A 522 12.92 -8.06 -18.60
CA PRO A 522 12.60 -8.70 -19.86
C PRO A 522 13.78 -9.41 -20.53
N ASP A 523 14.97 -8.80 -20.50
CA ASP A 523 16.17 -9.32 -21.15
C ASP A 523 17.21 -9.79 -20.11
N LEU A 524 16.83 -10.69 -19.21
CA LEU A 524 17.69 -11.18 -18.15
C LEU A 524 19.02 -11.77 -18.67
N GLU A 525 18.99 -12.46 -19.80
CA GLU A 525 20.16 -13.06 -20.43
C GLU A 525 21.22 -12.02 -20.84
N GLN A 526 20.78 -10.79 -21.12
CA GLN A 526 21.66 -9.69 -21.50
C GLN A 526 22.16 -8.88 -20.32
N GLN A 527 21.58 -9.08 -19.13
CA GLN A 527 21.95 -8.36 -17.93
C GLN A 527 23.41 -8.68 -17.52
N LYS A 528 24.25 -7.65 -17.28
CA LYS A 528 25.65 -7.79 -16.88
C LYS A 528 25.85 -7.57 -15.37
N ALA A 529 25.03 -6.72 -14.75
CA ALA A 529 25.04 -6.43 -13.31
C ALA A 529 23.73 -6.91 -12.66
N TYR A 530 23.66 -6.91 -11.34
CA TYR A 530 22.50 -7.36 -10.57
C TYR A 530 21.59 -6.18 -10.21
N PHE A 531 20.28 -6.42 -10.19
CA PHE A 531 19.33 -5.38 -9.81
C PHE A 531 19.33 -5.15 -8.29
N HIS A 532 19.16 -6.21 -7.49
CA HIS A 532 19.18 -6.11 -6.02
C HIS A 532 20.58 -6.38 -5.44
N GLY A 533 20.81 -5.91 -4.20
CA GLY A 533 22.01 -6.16 -3.44
C GLY A 533 23.17 -5.23 -3.79
N GLY A 534 24.36 -5.76 -4.11
CA GLY A 534 25.57 -5.00 -4.45
C GLY A 534 26.70 -5.16 -3.45
N LYS A 535 26.48 -5.81 -2.30
CA LYS A 535 27.49 -6.16 -1.31
C LYS A 535 27.16 -7.52 -0.68
N ARG A 536 28.15 -8.18 -0.07
CA ARG A 536 27.92 -9.42 0.68
C ARG A 536 26.90 -9.19 1.79
N GLY A 537 25.90 -10.07 1.90
CA GLY A 537 24.84 -9.97 2.90
C GLY A 537 23.93 -8.74 2.78
N ALA A 538 23.79 -8.22 1.56
CA ALA A 538 22.87 -7.10 1.30
C ALA A 538 21.41 -7.45 1.60
N ILE A 539 21.03 -8.70 1.29
CA ILE A 539 19.69 -9.23 1.58
C ILE A 539 19.87 -10.43 2.50
N ARG A 540 19.30 -10.35 3.70
CA ARG A 540 19.39 -11.39 4.72
C ARG A 540 18.00 -11.85 5.11
N ILE A 541 17.78 -13.17 5.05
CA ILE A 541 16.56 -13.88 5.40
C ILE A 541 16.98 -14.94 6.41
N GLU A 542 16.80 -14.66 7.70
CA GLU A 542 17.41 -15.46 8.76
C GLU A 542 16.47 -15.59 9.98
N ASP A 543 16.58 -16.68 10.74
CA ASP A 543 15.80 -16.95 11.96
C ASP A 543 14.26 -16.92 11.75
N ASN A 544 13.75 -17.21 10.54
CA ASN A 544 12.31 -17.25 10.28
C ASN A 544 11.76 -18.67 10.46
N THR A 545 10.47 -18.79 10.76
CA THR A 545 9.74 -20.05 10.77
C THR A 545 8.79 -20.12 9.57
N PHE A 546 8.92 -21.19 8.79
CA PHE A 546 8.02 -21.52 7.68
C PHE A 546 7.20 -22.74 8.05
N GLU A 547 5.89 -22.57 8.20
CA GLU A 547 4.91 -23.66 8.30
C GLU A 547 4.22 -23.80 6.94
N ALA A 548 4.67 -24.79 6.14
CA ALA A 548 4.32 -24.82 4.73
C ALA A 548 3.85 -26.21 4.28
N PHE A 549 2.80 -26.21 3.45
CA PHE A 549 2.28 -27.42 2.79
C PHE A 549 2.96 -27.69 1.44
N ASP A 550 3.62 -26.69 0.82
CA ASP A 550 4.29 -26.83 -0.48
C ASP A 550 5.78 -26.49 -0.39
N ALA A 551 6.51 -26.79 -1.43
CA ALA A 551 7.97 -26.75 -1.44
C ALA A 551 8.60 -25.35 -1.41
N PRO A 552 8.16 -24.34 -2.21
CA PRO A 552 8.99 -23.17 -2.52
C PRO A 552 8.98 -22.15 -1.38
N LEU A 553 10.13 -22.03 -0.69
CA LEU A 553 10.32 -21.07 0.40
C LEU A 553 10.94 -19.76 -0.11
N LEU A 554 11.94 -19.85 -0.99
CA LEU A 554 12.64 -18.70 -1.55
C LEU A 554 12.82 -18.83 -3.06
N TYR A 555 12.44 -17.80 -3.78
CA TYR A 555 12.84 -17.57 -5.16
C TYR A 555 13.61 -16.26 -5.24
N ALA A 556 14.81 -16.28 -5.82
CA ALA A 556 15.63 -15.09 -5.94
C ALA A 556 16.17 -14.92 -7.36
N LYS A 557 15.85 -13.78 -7.99
CA LYS A 557 16.27 -13.37 -9.33
C LYS A 557 17.06 -12.07 -9.27
N SER A 558 18.23 -12.08 -9.92
CA SER A 558 19.10 -10.90 -10.06
C SER A 558 19.52 -10.26 -8.73
N VAL A 559 20.17 -11.03 -7.88
CA VAL A 559 20.63 -10.62 -6.54
C VAL A 559 22.14 -10.79 -6.38
N ASP A 560 22.80 -9.79 -5.83
CA ASP A 560 24.19 -9.85 -5.43
C ASP A 560 24.35 -9.70 -3.91
N GLY A 561 24.65 -10.81 -3.21
CA GLY A 561 24.80 -10.84 -1.76
C GLY A 561 23.53 -11.26 -1.01
N LEU A 562 23.15 -12.52 -1.13
CA LEU A 562 22.00 -13.14 -0.48
C LEU A 562 22.43 -14.05 0.66
N VAL A 563 21.78 -13.96 1.82
CA VAL A 563 21.89 -14.88 2.95
C VAL A 563 20.53 -15.49 3.24
N PHE A 564 20.45 -16.83 3.28
CA PHE A 564 19.25 -17.57 3.70
C PHE A 564 19.70 -18.67 4.68
N LYS A 565 19.67 -18.33 5.99
CA LYS A 565 20.24 -19.17 7.04
C LYS A 565 19.37 -19.17 8.30
N ASP A 566 19.61 -20.18 9.13
CA ASP A 566 19.01 -20.32 10.46
C ASP A 566 17.47 -20.29 10.44
N ASN A 567 16.87 -20.56 9.28
CA ASN A 567 15.43 -20.64 9.14
C ASN A 567 14.91 -22.03 9.51
N VAL A 568 13.73 -22.11 10.08
CA VAL A 568 13.08 -23.37 10.48
C VAL A 568 11.95 -23.68 9.52
N LEU A 569 11.94 -24.90 8.94
CA LEU A 569 10.84 -25.41 8.14
C LEU A 569 10.05 -26.44 8.94
N ARG A 570 8.75 -26.21 9.07
CA ARG A 570 7.76 -27.17 9.56
C ARG A 570 6.81 -27.49 8.41
N THR A 571 6.90 -28.71 7.90
CA THR A 571 5.98 -29.15 6.83
C THR A 571 4.66 -29.61 7.44
N ASN A 572 3.56 -29.30 6.78
CA ASN A 572 2.21 -29.78 7.13
C ASN A 572 1.52 -30.37 5.89
N ASN A 573 0.32 -30.89 6.06
CA ASN A 573 -0.49 -31.48 5.00
C ASN A 573 -1.88 -30.83 4.89
N ASP A 574 -1.98 -29.56 5.27
CA ASP A 574 -3.26 -28.83 5.29
C ASP A 574 -3.83 -28.68 3.88
N TYR A 575 -2.95 -28.56 2.90
CA TYR A 575 -3.29 -28.47 1.48
C TYR A 575 -2.42 -29.42 0.63
N ARG A 576 -2.88 -29.74 -0.57
CA ARG A 576 -2.09 -30.51 -1.54
C ARG A 576 -1.06 -29.61 -2.20
N PRO A 577 0.22 -30.01 -2.33
CA PRO A 577 1.22 -29.25 -3.10
C PRO A 577 0.81 -29.12 -4.58
N PHE A 578 0.71 -27.90 -5.09
CA PHE A 578 0.30 -27.65 -6.49
C PHE A 578 1.22 -26.67 -7.23
N HIS A 579 2.05 -25.94 -6.50
CA HIS A 579 2.90 -24.90 -7.07
C HIS A 579 3.85 -25.46 -8.16
N TRP A 580 4.08 -24.72 -9.25
CA TRP A 580 4.97 -25.14 -10.34
C TRP A 580 6.43 -25.28 -9.89
N ASN A 581 6.89 -24.42 -8.99
CA ASN A 581 8.23 -24.51 -8.40
C ASN A 581 8.25 -25.61 -7.32
N LYS A 582 9.08 -26.63 -7.52
CA LYS A 582 9.22 -27.76 -6.60
C LYS A 582 10.48 -27.70 -5.76
N GLN A 583 11.27 -26.64 -5.88
CA GLN A 583 12.50 -26.45 -5.12
C GLN A 583 12.25 -25.57 -3.90
N ARG A 584 12.88 -25.88 -2.77
CA ARG A 584 12.82 -25.06 -1.56
C ARG A 584 13.46 -23.70 -1.76
N VAL A 585 14.57 -23.67 -2.46
CA VAL A 585 15.31 -22.44 -2.82
C VAL A 585 15.61 -22.48 -4.30
N THR A 586 15.13 -21.49 -5.04
CA THR A 586 15.43 -21.30 -6.47
C THR A 586 16.24 -20.02 -6.64
N LEU A 587 17.41 -20.15 -7.28
CA LEU A 587 18.32 -19.03 -7.54
C LEU A 587 18.47 -18.84 -9.05
N GLU A 588 18.10 -17.67 -9.55
CA GLU A 588 18.23 -17.29 -10.94
C GLU A 588 19.11 -16.04 -11.03
N ARG A 589 20.32 -16.18 -11.54
CA ARG A 589 21.31 -15.09 -11.60
C ARG A 589 21.52 -14.45 -10.21
N VAL A 590 22.11 -15.23 -9.30
CA VAL A 590 22.44 -14.80 -7.93
C VAL A 590 23.93 -14.98 -7.68
N ALA A 591 24.59 -13.93 -7.17
CA ALA A 591 25.99 -13.97 -6.76
C ALA A 591 26.11 -13.85 -5.24
N ARG A 592 27.25 -14.32 -4.70
CA ARG A 592 27.56 -14.26 -3.28
C ARG A 592 26.42 -14.75 -2.37
N ALA A 593 25.84 -15.90 -2.75
CA ALA A 593 24.75 -16.52 -1.99
C ALA A 593 25.32 -17.41 -0.87
N GLU A 594 24.79 -17.25 0.32
CA GLU A 594 25.00 -18.09 1.48
C GLU A 594 23.68 -18.75 1.89
N ILE A 595 23.54 -20.03 1.57
CA ILE A 595 22.30 -20.82 1.80
C ILE A 595 22.65 -22.02 2.67
N ASP A 596 21.86 -22.31 3.71
CA ASP A 596 22.04 -23.50 4.52
C ASP A 596 21.92 -24.77 3.69
N GLU A 597 22.78 -25.75 3.94
CA GLU A 597 22.86 -27.01 3.19
C GLU A 597 21.54 -27.79 3.21
N THR A 598 20.75 -27.65 4.27
CA THR A 598 19.43 -28.28 4.39
C THR A 598 18.44 -27.84 3.32
N TYR A 599 18.60 -26.64 2.76
CA TYR A 599 17.73 -26.07 1.73
C TYR A 599 18.27 -26.21 0.31
N LYS A 600 19.55 -26.66 0.16
CA LYS A 600 20.17 -26.92 -1.14
C LYS A 600 19.77 -28.29 -1.72
N LYS A 601 19.26 -29.19 -0.88
CA LYS A 601 18.83 -30.53 -1.30
C LYS A 601 17.36 -30.49 -1.72
N ARG A 602 17.05 -31.17 -2.84
CA ARG A 602 15.69 -31.35 -3.39
C ARG A 602 14.79 -32.07 -2.42
#